data_4c45db897483be3e85cf66ca2487bffb
#
_entry.id   4c45db897483be3e85cf66ca2487bffb
#
_cell.length_a   1.000
_cell.length_b   1.000
_cell.length_c   1.000
_cell.angle_alpha   90.00
_cell.angle_beta   90.00
_cell.angle_gamma   90.00
#
_symmetry.space_group_name_H-M   'P 1'
#
loop_
_entity.id
_entity.type
_entity.pdbx_description
1 polymer ?
#
loop_
_entity_poly.entity_id
_entity_poly.type
_entity_poly.pdbx_seq_one_letter_code
_entity_poly.pdbx_strand_id
1 'polypeptide(L)'
;MRNAGYQVFKQVFTLAKSISPLEFKEKTEEKRGLTLANYSSYLVNINRLLFWKILPGGEEYLSREEIKHLPVEKKGELFRGWIEENCKDLTFLNLSKAGLTYLPPEICQLSQLQELDLRENQLTALPTEIGQLSELQYLYLNQNQLTALPAEIGRLSQLEWLDLNQNQLTSLPAEIGWLPQLQWFYLNQNQLTSLPAEIGQLSKLQVLYLNQNQLTALPTEIGQLSELTRLFLTQNQLTSLPPETGQLSQLQYLFLNQNQLTSLPAEIRQLSNLLQLHLGQNQLTALPTEIGQLSQLQTLDLNQNQLTALPIEIGQLSQLRALELNQNQLTSLPAEIGRLSKLQWLGLSQNQLTALPAEIGQLSQLQWLYLSQNQLTSLPTEIGQLSQLQWLELNQNQLTALPAEIGQLSKLTKLELAENPLKDIAEKIRQRFRL
;
A
#
# COMPACT_ATOMS: atom_id res chain seq x y z
N MET A 1 -1.37 -6.11 30.37
CA MET A 1 -2.54 -5.22 30.48
C MET A 1 -2.43 -4.16 31.60
N ARG A 2 -2.04 -4.46 32.86
CA ARG A 2 -1.93 -3.41 33.92
C ARG A 2 -0.94 -2.27 33.64
N ASN A 3 0.19 -2.53 32.98
CA ASN A 3 1.21 -1.49 32.68
C ASN A 3 0.78 -0.52 31.55
N ALA A 4 0.07 -0.96 30.54
CA ALA A 4 -0.38 -0.11 29.44
C ALA A 4 -1.45 0.89 29.92
N GLY A 5 -2.42 0.44 30.74
CA GLY A 5 -3.43 1.33 31.32
C GLY A 5 -2.84 2.40 32.24
N TYR A 6 -1.77 2.07 32.98
CA TYR A 6 -1.08 3.03 33.85
C TYR A 6 -0.31 4.10 33.06
N GLN A 7 0.30 3.76 31.93
CA GLN A 7 1.01 4.70 31.06
C GLN A 7 0.02 5.70 30.40
N VAL A 8 -1.08 5.20 29.89
CA VAL A 8 -2.17 6.04 29.32
C VAL A 8 -2.72 6.99 30.40
N PHE A 9 -2.97 6.48 31.60
CA PHE A 9 -3.43 7.29 32.74
C PHE A 9 -2.45 8.42 33.10
N LYS A 10 -1.13 8.13 33.12
CA LYS A 10 -0.09 9.11 33.39
C LYS A 10 0.00 10.21 32.34
N GLN A 11 -0.15 9.85 31.08
CA GLN A 11 -0.19 10.80 29.97
C GLN A 11 -1.42 11.72 30.05
N VAL A 12 -2.60 11.14 30.24
CA VAL A 12 -3.87 11.89 30.42
C VAL A 12 -3.83 12.81 31.62
N PHE A 13 -3.26 12.36 32.75
CA PHE A 13 -3.12 13.18 33.94
C PHE A 13 -2.14 14.34 33.74
N THR A 14 -1.04 14.11 33.05
CA THR A 14 -0.04 15.16 32.69
C THR A 14 -0.70 16.21 31.79
N LEU A 15 -1.47 15.76 30.82
CA LEU A 15 -2.21 16.60 29.88
C LEU A 15 -3.29 17.42 30.60
N ALA A 16 -4.08 16.81 31.47
CA ALA A 16 -5.08 17.48 32.31
C ALA A 16 -4.46 18.58 33.18
N LYS A 17 -3.29 18.31 33.75
CA LYS A 17 -2.53 19.27 34.55
C LYS A 17 -2.04 20.47 33.71
N SER A 18 -1.70 20.25 32.44
CA SER A 18 -1.27 21.34 31.54
C SER A 18 -2.45 22.23 31.10
N ILE A 19 -3.66 21.67 31.02
CA ILE A 19 -4.86 22.36 30.55
C ILE A 19 -5.60 23.08 31.70
N SER A 20 -5.56 22.52 32.93
CA SER A 20 -6.21 23.06 34.12
C SER A 20 -5.26 23.04 35.34
N PRO A 21 -4.16 23.83 35.32
CA PRO A 21 -3.10 23.74 36.32
C PRO A 21 -3.58 23.95 37.76
N LEU A 22 -4.56 24.82 37.96
CA LEU A 22 -5.05 25.17 39.30
C LEU A 22 -5.86 24.03 39.94
N GLU A 23 -6.66 23.31 39.14
CA GLU A 23 -7.43 22.17 39.64
C GLU A 23 -6.55 20.99 40.04
N PHE A 24 -5.35 20.86 39.43
CA PHE A 24 -4.44 19.76 39.63
C PHE A 24 -3.23 20.10 40.53
N LYS A 25 -3.13 21.35 41.03
CA LYS A 25 -1.98 21.83 41.81
C LYS A 25 -1.79 21.13 43.14
N GLU A 26 -2.86 20.67 43.79
CA GLU A 26 -2.83 20.07 45.14
C GLU A 26 -3.24 18.60 45.21
N LYS A 27 -3.57 17.97 44.08
CA LYS A 27 -4.08 16.59 44.05
C LYS A 27 -3.02 15.64 43.54
N THR A 28 -2.56 14.72 44.40
CA THR A 28 -1.72 13.61 44.00
C THR A 28 -2.57 12.46 43.40
N GLU A 29 -1.98 11.66 42.52
CA GLU A 29 -2.60 10.50 41.84
C GLU A 29 -3.33 9.55 42.83
N GLU A 30 -2.89 9.44 44.06
CA GLU A 30 -3.41 8.53 45.09
C GLU A 30 -4.65 9.07 45.86
N LYS A 31 -4.90 10.36 45.85
CA LYS A 31 -6.00 10.97 46.66
C LYS A 31 -7.33 11.09 45.94
N ARG A 32 -7.39 10.79 44.65
CA ARG A 32 -8.65 10.69 43.93
C ARG A 32 -9.11 9.24 43.94
N GLY A 33 -10.23 8.95 44.57
CA GLY A 33 -10.98 7.71 44.39
C GLY A 33 -11.47 7.63 42.94
N LEU A 34 -10.55 7.38 41.99
CA LEU A 34 -10.85 7.24 40.59
C LEU A 34 -11.58 5.91 40.37
N THR A 35 -12.90 5.96 40.40
CA THR A 35 -13.72 4.89 39.85
C THR A 35 -13.61 4.92 38.31
N LEU A 36 -13.79 3.80 37.65
CA LEU A 36 -13.82 3.72 36.17
C LEU A 36 -14.81 4.71 35.54
N ALA A 37 -15.94 5.01 36.22
CA ALA A 37 -16.93 5.98 35.76
C ALA A 37 -16.41 7.42 35.80
N ASN A 38 -15.70 7.83 36.84
CA ASN A 38 -15.11 9.16 36.92
C ASN A 38 -13.97 9.35 35.92
N TYR A 39 -13.20 8.28 35.65
CA TYR A 39 -12.12 8.30 34.67
C TYR A 39 -12.64 8.61 33.26
N SER A 40 -13.71 7.94 32.83
CA SER A 40 -14.31 8.15 31.51
C SER A 40 -14.81 9.61 31.33
N SER A 41 -15.47 10.17 32.34
CA SER A 41 -15.95 11.55 32.32
C SER A 41 -14.79 12.55 32.21
N TYR A 42 -13.72 12.36 32.98
CA TYR A 42 -12.52 13.20 32.89
C TYR A 42 -11.88 13.14 31.50
N LEU A 43 -11.74 11.95 30.95
CA LEU A 43 -11.13 11.73 29.64
C LEU A 43 -11.90 12.48 28.54
N VAL A 44 -13.23 12.38 28.55
CA VAL A 44 -14.11 13.10 27.59
C VAL A 44 -13.91 14.61 27.72
N ASN A 45 -13.93 15.15 28.93
CA ASN A 45 -13.80 16.60 29.14
C ASN A 45 -12.41 17.12 28.79
N ILE A 46 -11.33 16.34 29.02
CA ILE A 46 -10.00 16.71 28.57
C ILE A 46 -9.93 16.80 27.05
N ASN A 47 -10.48 15.80 26.33
CA ASN A 47 -10.51 15.83 24.87
C ASN A 47 -11.37 17.00 24.34
N ARG A 48 -12.49 17.34 25.02
CA ARG A 48 -13.26 18.55 24.71
C ARG A 48 -12.41 19.81 24.83
N LEU A 49 -11.62 19.95 25.89
CA LEU A 49 -10.77 21.12 26.07
C LEU A 49 -9.63 21.19 25.06
N LEU A 50 -9.02 20.06 24.70
CA LEU A 50 -8.02 19.98 23.64
C LEU A 50 -8.61 20.42 22.31
N PHE A 51 -9.78 19.89 21.98
CA PHE A 51 -10.51 20.24 20.78
C PHE A 51 -10.87 21.73 20.77
N TRP A 52 -11.49 22.22 21.87
CA TRP A 52 -11.89 23.63 22.02
C TRP A 52 -10.74 24.61 21.84
N LYS A 53 -9.59 24.30 22.42
CA LYS A 53 -8.38 25.13 22.33
C LYS A 53 -7.91 25.36 20.88
N ILE A 54 -8.13 24.40 20.01
CA ILE A 54 -7.71 24.46 18.60
C ILE A 54 -8.74 25.21 17.74
N LEU A 55 -10.01 25.19 18.14
CA LEU A 55 -11.05 25.91 17.41
C LEU A 55 -10.79 27.42 17.37
N PRO A 56 -11.14 28.11 16.26
CA PRO A 56 -10.99 29.56 16.14
C PRO A 56 -11.66 30.32 17.31
N GLY A 57 -10.89 31.13 18.03
CA GLY A 57 -11.37 31.87 19.23
C GLY A 57 -11.47 31.02 20.51
N GLY A 58 -11.27 29.70 20.46
CA GLY A 58 -11.41 28.80 21.60
C GLY A 58 -10.40 29.05 22.71
N GLU A 59 -9.12 29.23 22.36
CA GLU A 59 -8.06 29.52 23.34
C GLU A 59 -8.29 30.86 24.04
N GLU A 60 -8.74 31.89 23.30
CA GLU A 60 -9.09 33.21 23.85
C GLU A 60 -10.24 33.08 24.83
N TYR A 61 -11.35 32.38 24.45
CA TYR A 61 -12.48 32.14 25.32
C TYR A 61 -12.10 31.40 26.61
N LEU A 62 -11.32 30.32 26.50
CA LEU A 62 -10.85 29.55 27.64
C LEU A 62 -9.94 30.34 28.58
N SER A 63 -9.32 31.42 28.11
CA SER A 63 -8.42 32.28 28.86
C SER A 63 -9.14 33.39 29.64
N ARG A 64 -10.45 33.62 29.41
CA ARG A 64 -11.26 34.65 30.11
C ARG A 64 -11.29 34.37 31.61
N GLU A 65 -11.28 35.43 32.43
CA GLU A 65 -11.26 35.35 33.90
C GLU A 65 -12.40 34.48 34.44
N GLU A 66 -13.61 34.64 33.93
CA GLU A 66 -14.79 33.88 34.31
C GLU A 66 -14.74 32.39 33.90
N ILE A 67 -13.93 32.01 32.89
CA ILE A 67 -13.88 30.64 32.35
C ILE A 67 -12.64 29.91 32.88
N LYS A 68 -11.47 30.55 32.91
CA LYS A 68 -10.20 29.88 33.18
C LYS A 68 -10.16 29.16 34.55
N HIS A 69 -10.90 29.62 35.51
CA HIS A 69 -11.00 29.09 36.87
C HIS A 69 -12.08 28.02 37.06
N LEU A 70 -12.95 27.80 36.06
CA LEU A 70 -13.97 26.77 36.14
C LEU A 70 -13.39 25.37 36.16
N PRO A 71 -14.03 24.41 36.89
CA PRO A 71 -13.69 22.98 36.78
C PRO A 71 -13.83 22.47 35.36
N VAL A 72 -13.08 21.39 35.04
CA VAL A 72 -13.05 20.77 33.70
C VAL A 72 -14.44 20.33 33.24
N GLU A 73 -15.27 19.82 34.16
CA GLU A 73 -16.66 19.42 33.89
C GLU A 73 -17.51 20.60 33.44
N LYS A 74 -17.40 21.73 34.14
CA LYS A 74 -18.17 22.95 33.83
C LYS A 74 -17.75 23.55 32.48
N LYS A 75 -16.45 23.51 32.17
CA LYS A 75 -15.97 23.90 30.85
C LYS A 75 -16.57 22.97 29.78
N GLY A 76 -16.60 21.64 30.03
CA GLY A 76 -17.20 20.68 29.09
C GLY A 76 -18.69 20.92 28.83
N GLU A 77 -19.46 21.38 29.85
CA GLU A 77 -20.87 21.76 29.68
C GLU A 77 -21.03 23.01 28.79
N LEU A 78 -20.13 23.98 28.90
CA LEU A 78 -20.16 25.20 28.10
C LEU A 78 -19.74 24.98 26.65
N PHE A 79 -18.93 23.97 26.40
CA PHE A 79 -18.32 23.72 25.08
C PHE A 79 -19.38 23.57 23.99
N ARG A 80 -20.45 22.83 24.27
CA ARG A 80 -21.50 22.56 23.29
C ARG A 80 -22.15 23.82 22.77
N GLY A 81 -22.59 24.70 23.65
CA GLY A 81 -23.22 25.97 23.25
C GLY A 81 -22.23 26.87 22.52
N TRP A 82 -20.97 26.90 22.98
CA TRP A 82 -19.96 27.75 22.39
C TRP A 82 -19.63 27.36 20.94
N ILE A 83 -19.47 26.04 20.66
CA ILE A 83 -19.14 25.56 19.32
C ILE A 83 -20.29 25.85 18.33
N GLU A 84 -21.54 25.67 18.77
CA GLU A 84 -22.73 25.94 17.98
C GLU A 84 -22.83 27.43 17.59
N GLU A 85 -22.44 28.34 18.50
CA GLU A 85 -22.48 29.78 18.25
C GLU A 85 -21.32 30.30 17.39
N ASN A 86 -20.13 29.70 17.53
CA ASN A 86 -18.90 30.29 16.99
C ASN A 86 -18.29 29.53 15.81
N CYS A 87 -18.65 28.27 15.55
CA CYS A 87 -17.96 27.42 14.59
C CYS A 87 -18.85 26.75 13.53
N LYS A 88 -20.15 27.09 13.46
CA LYS A 88 -21.12 26.43 12.57
C LYS A 88 -20.77 26.50 11.08
N ASP A 89 -20.04 27.51 10.64
CA ASP A 89 -19.70 27.77 9.24
C ASP A 89 -18.27 27.25 8.90
N LEU A 90 -17.63 26.49 9.81
CA LEU A 90 -16.29 25.98 9.62
C LEU A 90 -16.30 24.85 8.57
N THR A 91 -15.53 25.02 7.50
CA THR A 91 -15.40 24.03 6.41
C THR A 91 -14.15 23.19 6.50
N PHE A 92 -13.12 23.64 7.22
CA PHE A 92 -11.85 22.95 7.41
C PHE A 92 -11.46 22.94 8.88
N LEU A 93 -11.01 21.78 9.39
CA LEU A 93 -10.54 21.66 10.76
C LEU A 93 -9.32 20.75 10.81
N ASN A 94 -8.20 21.31 11.29
CA ASN A 94 -6.98 20.57 11.55
C ASN A 94 -6.82 20.32 13.05
N LEU A 95 -6.95 19.05 13.45
CA LEU A 95 -6.72 18.54 14.79
C LEU A 95 -5.52 17.56 14.82
N SER A 96 -4.67 17.59 13.81
CA SER A 96 -3.51 16.71 13.75
C SER A 96 -2.56 16.99 14.92
N LYS A 97 -1.97 15.95 15.48
CA LYS A 97 -1.02 16.04 16.62
C LYS A 97 -1.57 16.72 17.87
N ALA A 98 -2.90 16.80 18.01
CA ALA A 98 -3.55 17.43 19.15
C ALA A 98 -3.45 16.60 20.45
N GLY A 99 -2.98 15.36 20.38
CA GLY A 99 -2.92 14.44 21.51
C GLY A 99 -4.27 13.86 21.90
N LEU A 100 -5.25 13.90 21.00
CA LEU A 100 -6.60 13.38 21.24
C LEU A 100 -6.57 11.86 21.41
N THR A 101 -7.22 11.39 22.49
CA THR A 101 -7.47 9.96 22.72
C THR A 101 -8.90 9.56 22.38
N TYR A 102 -9.78 10.55 22.25
CA TYR A 102 -11.18 10.43 21.89
C TYR A 102 -11.63 11.67 21.13
N LEU A 103 -12.42 11.53 20.08
CA LEU A 103 -13.05 12.65 19.38
C LEU A 103 -14.40 12.95 20.04
N PRO A 104 -14.57 14.16 20.61
CA PRO A 104 -15.82 14.52 21.27
C PRO A 104 -17.02 14.49 20.30
N PRO A 105 -18.22 14.04 20.75
CA PRO A 105 -19.40 13.97 19.90
C PRO A 105 -19.88 15.33 19.39
N GLU A 106 -19.49 16.41 20.05
CA GLU A 106 -19.76 17.79 19.62
C GLU A 106 -19.19 18.13 18.25
N ILE A 107 -18.30 17.28 17.68
CA ILE A 107 -17.84 17.39 16.29
C ILE A 107 -19.01 17.47 15.29
N CYS A 108 -20.13 16.83 15.59
CA CYS A 108 -21.32 16.82 14.74
C CYS A 108 -21.96 18.22 14.53
N GLN A 109 -21.65 19.18 15.38
CA GLN A 109 -22.17 20.56 15.25
C GLN A 109 -21.48 21.32 14.11
N LEU A 110 -20.33 20.84 13.63
CA LEU A 110 -19.62 21.41 12.49
C LEU A 110 -20.23 20.88 11.17
N SER A 111 -21.52 21.10 10.96
CA SER A 111 -22.28 20.50 9.86
C SER A 111 -21.81 20.93 8.46
N GLN A 112 -21.07 22.02 8.33
CA GLN A 112 -20.51 22.52 7.06
C GLN A 112 -19.08 22.02 6.80
N LEU A 113 -18.56 21.15 7.68
CA LEU A 113 -17.18 20.68 7.59
C LEU A 113 -16.99 19.80 6.35
N GLN A 114 -16.05 20.19 5.48
CA GLN A 114 -15.67 19.47 4.26
C GLN A 114 -14.36 18.69 4.43
N GLU A 115 -13.47 19.19 5.29
CA GLU A 115 -12.19 18.55 5.54
C GLU A 115 -11.90 18.45 7.04
N LEU A 116 -11.58 17.25 7.52
CA LEU A 116 -11.23 16.96 8.90
C LEU A 116 -9.91 16.21 8.97
N ASP A 117 -8.90 16.86 9.55
CA ASP A 117 -7.58 16.27 9.78
C ASP A 117 -7.41 15.86 11.24
N LEU A 118 -7.37 14.56 11.48
CA LEU A 118 -7.19 13.93 12.79
C LEU A 118 -5.90 13.09 12.86
N ARG A 119 -4.98 13.28 11.92
CA ARG A 119 -3.74 12.51 11.83
C ARG A 119 -2.87 12.61 13.09
N GLU A 120 -2.08 11.56 13.32
CA GLU A 120 -1.05 11.54 14.37
C GLU A 120 -1.64 11.87 15.76
N ASN A 121 -2.78 11.29 16.08
CA ASN A 121 -3.40 11.33 17.41
C ASN A 121 -3.32 9.94 18.09
N GLN A 122 -4.09 9.74 19.14
CA GLN A 122 -4.16 8.47 19.89
C GLN A 122 -5.60 7.93 19.93
N LEU A 123 -6.37 8.21 18.88
CA LEU A 123 -7.78 7.83 18.81
C LEU A 123 -7.93 6.31 18.76
N THR A 124 -8.70 5.75 19.68
CA THR A 124 -9.01 4.31 19.71
C THR A 124 -10.34 3.97 19.05
N ALA A 125 -11.24 4.94 18.94
CA ALA A 125 -12.54 4.85 18.28
C ALA A 125 -12.99 6.22 17.80
N LEU A 126 -13.95 6.25 16.87
CA LEU A 126 -14.69 7.45 16.47
C LEU A 126 -16.07 7.42 17.13
N PRO A 127 -16.64 8.60 17.47
CA PRO A 127 -18.01 8.69 17.93
C PRO A 127 -18.99 8.39 16.78
N THR A 128 -20.17 7.87 17.09
CA THR A 128 -21.24 7.62 16.11
C THR A 128 -21.72 8.91 15.44
N GLU A 129 -21.59 10.02 16.13
CA GLU A 129 -21.90 11.37 15.65
C GLU A 129 -21.07 11.81 14.45
N ILE A 130 -19.94 11.15 14.16
CA ILE A 130 -19.15 11.41 12.96
C ILE A 130 -20.01 11.33 11.68
N GLY A 131 -20.99 10.43 11.65
CA GLY A 131 -21.91 10.26 10.53
C GLY A 131 -22.87 11.42 10.28
N GLN A 132 -22.88 12.46 11.15
CA GLN A 132 -23.69 13.67 10.96
C GLN A 132 -22.96 14.74 10.13
N LEU A 133 -21.68 14.56 9.82
CA LEU A 133 -20.88 15.46 8.97
C LEU A 133 -21.20 15.23 7.49
N SER A 134 -22.42 15.56 7.06
CA SER A 134 -22.93 15.23 5.72
C SER A 134 -22.15 15.86 4.56
N GLU A 135 -21.47 16.98 4.80
CA GLU A 135 -20.69 17.72 3.79
C GLU A 135 -19.21 17.26 3.73
N LEU A 136 -18.80 16.31 4.58
CA LEU A 136 -17.40 15.91 4.69
C LEU A 136 -16.94 15.18 3.43
N GLN A 137 -15.87 15.70 2.79
CA GLN A 137 -15.26 15.19 1.59
C GLN A 137 -13.91 14.51 1.88
N TYR A 138 -13.13 15.04 2.83
CA TYR A 138 -11.79 14.58 3.15
C TYR A 138 -11.67 14.25 4.64
N LEU A 139 -11.37 12.99 4.97
CA LEU A 139 -11.19 12.54 6.35
C LEU A 139 -9.82 11.86 6.50
N TYR A 140 -8.93 12.49 7.26
CA TYR A 140 -7.60 11.98 7.55
C TYR A 140 -7.53 11.46 8.99
N LEU A 141 -7.33 10.15 9.12
CA LEU A 141 -7.27 9.42 10.39
C LEU A 141 -5.99 8.59 10.54
N ASN A 142 -5.04 8.76 9.61
CA ASN A 142 -3.82 7.96 9.63
C ASN A 142 -2.97 8.23 10.88
N GLN A 143 -2.22 7.20 11.28
CA GLN A 143 -1.39 7.24 12.50
C GLN A 143 -2.22 7.50 13.77
N ASN A 144 -3.21 6.65 14.00
CA ASN A 144 -4.01 6.58 15.22
C ASN A 144 -3.97 5.13 15.79
N GLN A 145 -4.88 4.82 16.69
CA GLN A 145 -4.99 3.51 17.34
C GLN A 145 -6.39 2.90 17.14
N LEU A 146 -7.06 3.25 16.03
CA LEU A 146 -8.42 2.80 15.75
C LEU A 146 -8.47 1.28 15.57
N THR A 147 -9.32 0.61 16.32
CA THR A 147 -9.53 -0.84 16.24
C THR A 147 -10.74 -1.22 15.40
N ALA A 148 -11.71 -0.32 15.26
CA ALA A 148 -12.91 -0.44 14.45
C ALA A 148 -13.41 0.94 14.01
N LEU A 149 -14.29 0.96 13.01
CA LEU A 149 -15.07 2.14 12.61
C LEU A 149 -16.52 1.95 13.04
N PRO A 150 -17.23 3.04 13.42
CA PRO A 150 -18.66 2.96 13.65
C PRO A 150 -19.43 2.77 12.32
N ALA A 151 -20.56 2.09 12.37
CA ALA A 151 -21.44 1.90 11.21
C ALA A 151 -21.86 3.23 10.56
N GLU A 152 -22.00 4.25 11.37
CA GLU A 152 -22.36 5.59 10.95
C GLU A 152 -21.38 6.26 10.00
N ILE A 153 -20.15 5.69 9.84
CA ILE A 153 -19.20 6.15 8.81
C ILE A 153 -19.84 6.10 7.41
N GLY A 154 -20.71 5.13 7.14
CA GLY A 154 -21.43 4.99 5.87
C GLY A 154 -22.42 6.11 5.55
N ARG A 155 -22.70 7.01 6.52
CA ARG A 155 -23.57 8.17 6.31
C ARG A 155 -22.86 9.39 5.71
N LEU A 156 -21.53 9.36 5.58
CA LEU A 156 -20.72 10.43 5.01
C LEU A 156 -20.88 10.48 3.49
N SER A 157 -22.05 10.90 3.00
CA SER A 157 -22.48 10.76 1.61
C SER A 157 -21.62 11.53 0.60
N GLN A 158 -20.86 12.54 1.04
CA GLN A 158 -19.96 13.33 0.18
C GLN A 158 -18.49 12.92 0.30
N LEU A 159 -18.17 11.87 1.10
CA LEU A 159 -16.79 11.50 1.36
C LEU A 159 -16.12 10.94 0.09
N GLU A 160 -15.06 11.63 -0.35
CA GLU A 160 -14.24 11.27 -1.52
C GLU A 160 -12.91 10.62 -1.11
N TRP A 161 -12.34 11.06 0.01
CA TRP A 161 -11.04 10.64 0.50
C TRP A 161 -11.14 10.16 1.95
N LEU A 162 -10.70 8.92 2.19
CA LEU A 162 -10.62 8.34 3.53
C LEU A 162 -9.22 7.74 3.74
N ASP A 163 -8.46 8.33 4.66
CA ASP A 163 -7.13 7.84 5.02
C ASP A 163 -7.14 7.25 6.44
N LEU A 164 -7.01 5.93 6.51
CA LEU A 164 -6.95 5.12 7.72
C LEU A 164 -5.61 4.38 7.85
N ASN A 165 -4.57 4.79 7.12
CA ASN A 165 -3.26 4.16 7.20
C ASN A 165 -2.72 4.15 8.64
N GLN A 166 -1.95 3.10 8.98
CA GLN A 166 -1.28 3.02 10.27
C GLN A 166 -2.25 3.13 11.47
N ASN A 167 -3.24 2.23 11.48
CA ASN A 167 -4.17 2.02 12.59
C ASN A 167 -4.11 0.55 13.04
N GLN A 168 -5.09 0.09 13.82
CA GLN A 168 -5.18 -1.27 14.34
C GLN A 168 -6.51 -1.95 13.92
N LEU A 169 -7.06 -1.54 12.76
CA LEU A 169 -8.34 -2.07 12.27
C LEU A 169 -8.23 -3.55 11.96
N THR A 170 -9.13 -4.36 12.54
CA THR A 170 -9.22 -5.80 12.30
C THR A 170 -10.28 -6.16 11.27
N SER A 171 -11.27 -5.30 11.08
CA SER A 171 -12.36 -5.42 10.11
C SER A 171 -12.89 -4.04 9.72
N LEU A 172 -13.67 -3.98 8.65
CA LEU A 172 -14.46 -2.82 8.24
C LEU A 172 -15.95 -3.14 8.46
N PRO A 173 -16.78 -2.16 8.85
CA PRO A 173 -18.22 -2.35 8.89
C PRO A 173 -18.79 -2.50 7.48
N ALA A 174 -19.91 -3.21 7.33
CA ALA A 174 -20.60 -3.38 6.04
C ALA A 174 -21.00 -2.03 5.42
N GLU A 175 -21.37 -1.09 6.27
CA GLU A 175 -21.78 0.27 5.91
C GLU A 175 -20.68 1.08 5.20
N ILE A 176 -19.43 0.59 5.19
CA ILE A 176 -18.36 1.22 4.39
C ILE A 176 -18.76 1.26 2.91
N GLY A 177 -19.50 0.26 2.42
CA GLY A 177 -20.01 0.21 1.06
C GLY A 177 -21.03 1.29 0.72
N TRP A 178 -21.59 1.98 1.73
CA TRP A 178 -22.58 3.05 1.53
C TRP A 178 -21.98 4.42 1.24
N LEU A 179 -20.68 4.51 0.99
CA LEU A 179 -19.97 5.75 0.65
C LEU A 179 -19.98 5.99 -0.86
N PRO A 180 -20.97 6.68 -1.43
CA PRO A 180 -21.23 6.70 -2.88
C PRO A 180 -20.24 7.56 -3.66
N GLN A 181 -19.47 8.43 -2.99
CA GLN A 181 -18.51 9.32 -3.62
C GLN A 181 -17.07 8.92 -3.38
N LEU A 182 -16.80 7.85 -2.59
CA LEU A 182 -15.44 7.47 -2.20
C LEU A 182 -14.61 7.06 -3.42
N GLN A 183 -13.51 7.79 -3.65
CA GLN A 183 -12.57 7.61 -4.77
C GLN A 183 -11.22 7.08 -4.29
N TRP A 184 -10.73 7.55 -3.14
CA TRP A 184 -9.43 7.19 -2.59
C TRP A 184 -9.59 6.60 -1.19
N PHE A 185 -9.21 5.33 -1.04
CA PHE A 185 -9.33 4.62 0.22
C PHE A 185 -7.98 4.02 0.64
N TYR A 186 -7.45 4.51 1.75
CA TYR A 186 -6.14 4.14 2.26
C TYR A 186 -6.27 3.37 3.57
N LEU A 187 -5.82 2.11 3.57
CA LEU A 187 -5.91 1.16 4.67
C LEU A 187 -4.59 0.45 4.93
N ASN A 188 -3.45 0.99 4.43
CA ASN A 188 -2.16 0.36 4.66
C ASN A 188 -1.82 0.25 6.14
N GLN A 189 -1.05 -0.79 6.49
CA GLN A 189 -0.54 -0.96 7.86
C GLN A 189 -1.67 -0.99 8.90
N ASN A 190 -2.61 -1.92 8.68
CA ASN A 190 -3.66 -2.29 9.62
C ASN A 190 -3.58 -3.80 9.93
N GLN A 191 -4.61 -4.37 10.52
CA GLN A 191 -4.69 -5.79 10.89
C GLN A 191 -5.90 -6.48 10.24
N LEU A 192 -6.32 -5.99 9.06
CA LEU A 192 -7.50 -6.50 8.35
C LEU A 192 -7.26 -7.95 7.92
N THR A 193 -8.17 -8.85 8.31
CA THR A 193 -8.14 -10.26 7.91
C THR A 193 -9.04 -10.57 6.72
N SER A 194 -10.04 -9.73 6.47
CA SER A 194 -10.97 -9.80 5.34
C SER A 194 -11.54 -8.43 5.02
N LEU A 195 -12.16 -8.30 3.84
CA LEU A 195 -12.98 -7.16 3.45
C LEU A 195 -14.46 -7.61 3.45
N PRO A 196 -15.40 -6.71 3.81
CA PRO A 196 -16.82 -7.01 3.67
C PRO A 196 -17.23 -7.08 2.20
N ALA A 197 -18.25 -7.88 1.87
CA ALA A 197 -18.78 -7.98 0.51
C ALA A 197 -19.26 -6.62 -0.03
N GLU A 198 -19.76 -5.79 0.84
CA GLU A 198 -20.24 -4.44 0.55
C GLU A 198 -19.15 -3.51 -0.01
N ILE A 199 -17.86 -3.88 0.09
CA ILE A 199 -16.79 -3.14 -0.56
C ILE A 199 -17.06 -2.95 -2.05
N GLY A 200 -17.70 -3.93 -2.71
CA GLY A 200 -18.08 -3.86 -4.12
C GLY A 200 -19.08 -2.75 -4.47
N GLN A 201 -19.77 -2.18 -3.48
CA GLN A 201 -20.74 -1.10 -3.69
C GLN A 201 -20.08 0.28 -3.88
N LEU A 202 -18.77 0.40 -3.64
CA LEU A 202 -18.00 1.63 -3.82
C LEU A 202 -17.77 1.94 -5.30
N SER A 203 -18.82 2.26 -6.02
CA SER A 203 -18.83 2.35 -7.49
C SER A 203 -17.89 3.41 -8.08
N LYS A 204 -17.50 4.44 -7.30
CA LYS A 204 -16.57 5.49 -7.74
C LYS A 204 -15.12 5.27 -7.25
N LEU A 205 -14.84 4.14 -6.60
CA LEU A 205 -13.52 3.89 -6.05
C LEU A 205 -12.48 3.70 -7.17
N GLN A 206 -11.48 4.57 -7.19
CA GLN A 206 -10.38 4.56 -8.17
C GLN A 206 -9.10 3.96 -7.61
N VAL A 207 -8.86 4.15 -6.32
CA VAL A 207 -7.61 3.74 -5.68
C VAL A 207 -7.89 3.07 -4.34
N LEU A 208 -7.39 1.84 -4.16
CA LEU A 208 -7.52 1.08 -2.93
C LEU A 208 -6.14 0.60 -2.45
N TYR A 209 -5.71 1.12 -1.31
CA TYR A 209 -4.46 0.74 -0.66
C TYR A 209 -4.71 -0.17 0.54
N LEU A 210 -4.23 -1.41 0.46
CA LEU A 210 -4.39 -2.45 1.48
C LEU A 210 -3.05 -3.12 1.84
N ASN A 211 -1.92 -2.46 1.53
CA ASN A 211 -0.61 -3.04 1.83
C ASN A 211 -0.41 -3.26 3.34
N GLN A 212 0.36 -4.29 3.68
CA GLN A 212 0.72 -4.57 5.07
C GLN A 212 -0.52 -4.76 5.96
N ASN A 213 -1.36 -5.73 5.55
CA ASN A 213 -2.49 -6.24 6.32
C ASN A 213 -2.36 -7.77 6.51
N GLN A 214 -3.43 -8.42 6.90
CA GLN A 214 -3.48 -9.88 7.14
C GLN A 214 -4.55 -10.56 6.27
N LEU A 215 -4.85 -9.98 5.09
CA LEU A 215 -5.90 -10.49 4.20
C LEU A 215 -5.54 -11.87 3.67
N THR A 216 -6.43 -12.86 3.88
CA THR A 216 -6.25 -14.23 3.38
C THR A 216 -6.96 -14.48 2.05
N ALA A 217 -8.00 -13.69 1.74
CA ALA A 217 -8.75 -13.72 0.48
C ALA A 217 -9.36 -12.35 0.20
N LEU A 218 -9.75 -12.11 -1.05
CA LEU A 218 -10.60 -11.01 -1.46
C LEU A 218 -12.04 -11.52 -1.65
N PRO A 219 -13.07 -10.72 -1.33
CA PRO A 219 -14.46 -11.09 -1.65
C PRO A 219 -14.68 -11.06 -3.17
N THR A 220 -15.61 -11.87 -3.67
CA THR A 220 -15.96 -11.92 -5.10
C THR A 220 -16.49 -10.57 -5.61
N GLU A 221 -17.14 -9.82 -4.74
CA GLU A 221 -17.66 -8.48 -4.97
C GLU A 221 -16.58 -7.44 -5.29
N ILE A 222 -15.30 -7.76 -5.09
CA ILE A 222 -14.18 -6.90 -5.51
C ILE A 222 -14.27 -6.56 -7.00
N GLY A 223 -14.78 -7.50 -7.82
CA GLY A 223 -14.98 -7.32 -9.26
C GLY A 223 -16.00 -6.25 -9.63
N GLN A 224 -16.85 -5.82 -8.70
CA GLN A 224 -17.86 -4.78 -8.93
C GLN A 224 -17.29 -3.36 -8.90
N LEU A 225 -16.04 -3.17 -8.50
CA LEU A 225 -15.35 -1.87 -8.45
C LEU A 225 -14.98 -1.39 -9.86
N SER A 226 -15.99 -0.98 -10.63
CA SER A 226 -15.88 -0.71 -12.08
C SER A 226 -14.93 0.44 -12.45
N GLU A 227 -14.68 1.40 -11.55
CA GLU A 227 -13.78 2.53 -11.78
C GLU A 227 -12.38 2.32 -11.16
N LEU A 228 -12.10 1.15 -10.55
CA LEU A 228 -10.84 0.92 -9.87
C LEU A 228 -9.68 0.85 -10.87
N THR A 229 -8.73 1.78 -10.72
CA THR A 229 -7.51 1.86 -11.54
C THR A 229 -6.28 1.32 -10.83
N ARG A 230 -6.25 1.35 -9.50
CA ARG A 230 -5.08 0.95 -8.69
C ARG A 230 -5.49 0.12 -7.49
N LEU A 231 -4.93 -1.08 -7.38
CA LEU A 231 -5.15 -2.00 -6.26
C LEU A 231 -3.81 -2.44 -5.69
N PHE A 232 -3.55 -2.07 -4.43
CA PHE A 232 -2.31 -2.36 -3.74
C PHE A 232 -2.56 -3.32 -2.57
N LEU A 233 -2.01 -4.52 -2.67
CA LEU A 233 -2.20 -5.64 -1.75
C LEU A 233 -0.87 -6.26 -1.29
N THR A 234 0.23 -5.52 -1.42
CA THR A 234 1.57 -5.99 -1.04
C THR A 234 1.64 -6.31 0.46
N GLN A 235 2.34 -7.39 0.82
CA GLN A 235 2.48 -7.82 2.23
C GLN A 235 1.14 -8.15 2.87
N ASN A 236 0.46 -9.16 2.31
CA ASN A 236 -0.73 -9.80 2.87
C ASN A 236 -0.53 -11.33 2.93
N GLN A 237 -1.60 -12.08 3.10
CA GLN A 237 -1.59 -13.55 3.21
C GLN A 237 -2.48 -14.20 2.15
N LEU A 238 -2.67 -13.54 0.99
CA LEU A 238 -3.55 -14.02 -0.07
C LEU A 238 -3.00 -15.32 -0.67
N THR A 239 -3.83 -16.37 -0.72
CA THR A 239 -3.48 -17.66 -1.31
C THR A 239 -3.95 -17.80 -2.76
N SER A 240 -4.99 -17.05 -3.14
CA SER A 240 -5.56 -16.99 -4.48
C SER A 240 -6.24 -15.65 -4.74
N LEU A 241 -6.53 -15.35 -6.00
CA LEU A 241 -7.43 -14.27 -6.41
C LEU A 241 -8.76 -14.87 -6.85
N PRO A 242 -9.91 -14.27 -6.50
CA PRO A 242 -11.19 -14.69 -7.06
C PRO A 242 -11.23 -14.40 -8.57
N PRO A 243 -11.88 -15.24 -9.39
CA PRO A 243 -12.03 -15.01 -10.83
C PRO A 243 -12.61 -13.63 -11.17
N GLU A 244 -13.50 -13.13 -10.32
CA GLU A 244 -14.15 -11.82 -10.45
C GLU A 244 -13.15 -10.65 -10.43
N THR A 245 -11.92 -10.87 -9.94
CA THR A 245 -10.84 -9.87 -10.08
C THR A 245 -10.62 -9.47 -11.54
N GLY A 246 -10.86 -10.38 -12.49
CA GLY A 246 -10.81 -10.09 -13.93
C GLY A 246 -11.83 -9.04 -14.40
N GLN A 247 -12.92 -8.82 -13.65
CA GLN A 247 -13.96 -7.85 -14.01
C GLN A 247 -13.54 -6.40 -13.77
N LEU A 248 -12.40 -6.15 -13.12
CA LEU A 248 -11.83 -4.81 -12.89
C LEU A 248 -11.31 -4.19 -14.19
N SER A 249 -12.20 -3.88 -15.11
CA SER A 249 -11.88 -3.50 -16.50
C SER A 249 -11.03 -2.23 -16.63
N GLN A 250 -11.05 -1.33 -15.62
CA GLN A 250 -10.25 -0.10 -15.62
C GLN A 250 -8.91 -0.25 -14.89
N LEU A 251 -8.60 -1.44 -14.35
CA LEU A 251 -7.41 -1.65 -13.54
C LEU A 251 -6.13 -1.50 -14.38
N GLN A 252 -5.25 -0.61 -13.92
CA GLN A 252 -3.96 -0.32 -14.55
C GLN A 252 -2.79 -0.84 -13.70
N TYR A 253 -2.94 -0.85 -12.38
CA TYR A 253 -1.88 -1.21 -11.45
C TYR A 253 -2.39 -2.23 -10.44
N LEU A 254 -1.77 -3.43 -10.44
CA LEU A 254 -2.08 -4.51 -9.51
C LEU A 254 -0.79 -4.95 -8.81
N PHE A 255 -0.70 -4.67 -7.50
CA PHE A 255 0.47 -4.97 -6.67
C PHE A 255 0.12 -6.04 -5.66
N LEU A 256 0.71 -7.22 -5.81
CA LEU A 256 0.44 -8.43 -5.03
C LEU A 256 1.73 -9.04 -4.44
N ASN A 257 2.82 -8.27 -4.42
CA ASN A 257 4.10 -8.75 -3.90
C ASN A 257 3.97 -9.20 -2.44
N GLN A 258 4.79 -10.19 -2.04
CA GLN A 258 4.82 -10.66 -0.66
C GLN A 258 3.45 -11.16 -0.17
N ASN A 259 2.91 -12.13 -0.92
CA ASN A 259 1.71 -12.89 -0.58
C ASN A 259 2.01 -14.40 -0.62
N GLN A 260 0.99 -15.23 -0.67
CA GLN A 260 1.10 -16.70 -0.70
C GLN A 260 0.41 -17.28 -1.94
N LEU A 261 0.34 -16.51 -3.03
CA LEU A 261 -0.35 -16.92 -4.25
C LEU A 261 0.35 -18.13 -4.90
N THR A 262 -0.41 -19.20 -5.17
CA THR A 262 0.08 -20.40 -5.83
C THR A 262 -0.22 -20.43 -7.33
N SER A 263 -1.24 -19.68 -7.77
CA SER A 263 -1.65 -19.57 -9.18
C SER A 263 -2.40 -18.25 -9.41
N LEU A 264 -2.60 -17.91 -10.68
CA LEU A 264 -3.49 -16.82 -11.12
C LEU A 264 -4.72 -17.43 -11.81
N PRO A 265 -5.91 -16.82 -11.67
CA PRO A 265 -7.11 -17.25 -12.39
C PRO A 265 -6.98 -16.95 -13.88
N ALA A 266 -7.61 -17.77 -14.72
CA ALA A 266 -7.64 -17.56 -16.18
C ALA A 266 -8.30 -16.22 -16.56
N GLU A 267 -9.20 -15.73 -15.74
CA GLU A 267 -9.92 -14.47 -15.89
C GLU A 267 -9.00 -13.25 -15.81
N ILE A 268 -7.72 -13.43 -15.41
CA ILE A 268 -6.70 -12.35 -15.46
C ILE A 268 -6.61 -11.72 -16.84
N ARG A 269 -6.92 -12.50 -17.92
CA ARG A 269 -6.97 -12.04 -19.31
C ARG A 269 -7.92 -10.86 -19.54
N GLN A 270 -8.94 -10.68 -18.69
CA GLN A 270 -9.94 -9.64 -18.84
C GLN A 270 -9.43 -8.25 -18.42
N LEU A 271 -8.29 -8.18 -17.71
CA LEU A 271 -7.65 -6.94 -17.30
C LEU A 271 -6.93 -6.24 -18.47
N SER A 272 -7.69 -5.88 -19.51
CA SER A 272 -7.16 -5.37 -20.78
C SER A 272 -6.41 -4.03 -20.68
N ASN A 273 -6.65 -3.25 -19.61
CA ASN A 273 -5.99 -1.97 -19.35
C ASN A 273 -4.79 -2.08 -18.41
N LEU A 274 -4.41 -3.32 -17.97
CA LEU A 274 -3.36 -3.50 -16.99
C LEU A 274 -2.00 -3.12 -17.57
N LEU A 275 -1.32 -2.19 -16.89
CA LEU A 275 0.02 -1.68 -17.25
C LEU A 275 1.11 -2.33 -16.41
N GLN A 276 0.84 -2.56 -15.13
CA GLN A 276 1.81 -3.14 -14.22
C GLN A 276 1.18 -4.24 -13.37
N LEU A 277 1.83 -5.40 -13.35
CA LEU A 277 1.47 -6.55 -12.54
C LEU A 277 2.68 -6.97 -11.71
N HIS A 278 2.58 -6.81 -10.40
CA HIS A 278 3.65 -7.14 -9.46
C HIS A 278 3.23 -8.33 -8.59
N LEU A 279 3.93 -9.44 -8.77
CA LEU A 279 3.67 -10.75 -8.14
C LEU A 279 4.93 -11.29 -7.43
N GLY A 280 5.94 -10.47 -7.23
CA GLY A 280 7.18 -10.90 -6.58
C GLY A 280 6.97 -11.43 -5.17
N GLN A 281 7.81 -12.39 -4.74
CA GLN A 281 7.72 -13.00 -3.41
C GLN A 281 6.35 -13.66 -3.15
N ASN A 282 5.98 -14.59 -4.03
CA ASN A 282 4.82 -15.45 -3.93
C ASN A 282 5.24 -16.93 -4.05
N GLN A 283 4.30 -17.83 -4.29
CA GLN A 283 4.51 -19.27 -4.41
C GLN A 283 4.06 -19.81 -5.79
N LEU A 284 4.10 -18.94 -6.82
CA LEU A 284 3.64 -19.31 -8.17
C LEU A 284 4.54 -20.39 -8.77
N THR A 285 3.96 -21.51 -9.19
CA THR A 285 4.67 -22.60 -9.87
C THR A 285 4.58 -22.52 -11.38
N ALA A 286 3.55 -21.86 -11.91
CA ALA A 286 3.32 -21.64 -13.33
C ALA A 286 2.49 -20.35 -13.54
N LEU A 287 2.53 -19.81 -14.76
CA LEU A 287 1.63 -18.78 -15.23
C LEU A 287 0.54 -19.41 -16.13
N PRO A 288 -0.71 -18.92 -16.08
CA PRO A 288 -1.72 -19.32 -17.03
C PRO A 288 -1.37 -18.81 -18.43
N THR A 289 -1.76 -19.55 -19.48
CA THR A 289 -1.56 -19.13 -20.89
C THR A 289 -2.24 -17.81 -21.20
N GLU A 290 -3.32 -17.51 -20.49
CA GLU A 290 -4.09 -16.27 -20.55
C GLU A 290 -3.29 -15.02 -20.21
N ILE A 291 -2.13 -15.16 -19.56
CA ILE A 291 -1.22 -14.02 -19.25
C ILE A 291 -0.86 -13.26 -20.54
N GLY A 292 -0.71 -13.96 -21.67
CA GLY A 292 -0.40 -13.38 -22.97
C GLY A 292 -1.43 -12.40 -23.49
N GLN A 293 -2.67 -12.44 -22.98
CA GLN A 293 -3.76 -11.56 -23.42
C GLN A 293 -3.72 -10.15 -22.76
N LEU A 294 -2.81 -9.92 -21.81
CA LEU A 294 -2.61 -8.61 -21.18
C LEU A 294 -1.87 -7.65 -22.14
N SER A 295 -2.53 -7.24 -23.21
CA SER A 295 -1.95 -6.55 -24.37
C SER A 295 -1.30 -5.20 -24.05
N GLN A 296 -1.66 -4.54 -22.95
CA GLN A 296 -1.11 -3.26 -22.53
C GLN A 296 -0.02 -3.38 -21.46
N LEU A 297 0.29 -4.60 -21.01
CA LEU A 297 1.22 -4.81 -19.90
C LEU A 297 2.64 -4.33 -20.24
N GLN A 298 3.19 -3.46 -19.41
CA GLN A 298 4.52 -2.86 -19.56
C GLN A 298 5.53 -3.43 -18.55
N THR A 299 5.06 -3.78 -17.37
CA THR A 299 5.91 -4.36 -16.30
C THR A 299 5.27 -5.62 -15.74
N LEU A 300 6.05 -6.70 -15.71
CA LEU A 300 5.68 -7.95 -15.05
C LEU A 300 6.79 -8.35 -14.08
N ASP A 301 6.52 -8.23 -12.78
CA ASP A 301 7.42 -8.66 -11.72
C ASP A 301 6.96 -10.01 -11.16
N LEU A 302 7.80 -11.01 -11.32
CA LEU A 302 7.64 -12.39 -10.87
C LEU A 302 8.84 -12.86 -10.04
N ASN A 303 9.65 -11.94 -9.52
CA ASN A 303 10.83 -12.28 -8.71
C ASN A 303 10.45 -13.14 -7.51
N GLN A 304 11.35 -14.04 -7.10
CA GLN A 304 11.17 -14.83 -5.88
C GLN A 304 9.84 -15.62 -5.88
N ASN A 305 9.68 -16.46 -6.90
CA ASN A 305 8.60 -17.43 -7.03
C ASN A 305 9.17 -18.85 -7.24
N GLN A 306 8.36 -19.79 -7.67
CA GLN A 306 8.74 -21.19 -7.90
C GLN A 306 8.51 -21.60 -9.36
N LEU A 307 8.59 -20.65 -10.30
CA LEU A 307 8.32 -20.89 -11.71
C LEU A 307 9.38 -21.81 -12.31
N THR A 308 8.96 -22.92 -12.92
CA THR A 308 9.84 -23.88 -13.61
C THR A 308 9.94 -23.64 -15.11
N ALA A 309 8.92 -22.99 -15.71
CA ALA A 309 8.87 -22.63 -17.12
C ALA A 309 7.95 -21.39 -17.31
N LEU A 310 8.10 -20.75 -18.46
CA LEU A 310 7.17 -19.71 -18.94
C LEU A 310 6.28 -20.29 -20.03
N PRO A 311 4.98 -19.92 -20.12
CA PRO A 311 4.14 -20.28 -21.25
C PRO A 311 4.63 -19.56 -22.51
N ILE A 312 4.45 -20.18 -23.68
CA ILE A 312 4.84 -19.59 -24.96
C ILE A 312 4.08 -18.29 -25.25
N GLU A 313 2.90 -18.12 -24.66
CA GLU A 313 2.06 -16.93 -24.76
C GLU A 313 2.69 -15.70 -24.12
N ILE A 314 3.76 -15.85 -23.33
CA ILE A 314 4.54 -14.72 -22.81
C ILE A 314 4.98 -13.80 -23.95
N GLY A 315 5.30 -14.36 -25.13
CA GLY A 315 5.71 -13.61 -26.32
C GLY A 315 4.61 -12.74 -26.93
N GLN A 316 3.36 -12.85 -26.48
CA GLN A 316 2.24 -12.01 -26.93
C GLN A 316 2.18 -10.66 -26.22
N LEU A 317 2.94 -10.46 -25.14
CA LEU A 317 2.99 -9.22 -24.35
C LEU A 317 3.75 -8.12 -25.11
N SER A 318 3.21 -7.64 -26.21
CA SER A 318 3.88 -6.74 -27.17
C SER A 318 4.27 -5.36 -26.63
N GLN A 319 3.71 -4.95 -25.50
CA GLN A 319 4.04 -3.70 -24.82
C GLN A 319 5.02 -3.85 -23.66
N LEU A 320 5.45 -5.08 -23.34
CA LEU A 320 6.28 -5.35 -22.18
C LEU A 320 7.66 -4.70 -22.31
N ARG A 321 8.05 -3.95 -21.28
CA ARG A 321 9.32 -3.23 -21.17
C ARG A 321 10.23 -3.81 -20.09
N ALA A 322 9.64 -4.33 -19.02
CA ALA A 322 10.37 -4.95 -17.92
C ALA A 322 9.76 -6.31 -17.57
N LEU A 323 10.60 -7.34 -17.55
CA LEU A 323 10.27 -8.69 -17.12
C LEU A 323 11.27 -9.13 -16.05
N GLU A 324 10.79 -9.30 -14.84
CA GLU A 324 11.55 -9.65 -13.66
C GLU A 324 11.24 -11.10 -13.25
N LEU A 325 12.21 -11.99 -13.36
CA LEU A 325 12.09 -13.43 -13.09
C LEU A 325 13.23 -13.95 -12.18
N ASN A 326 13.91 -13.03 -11.49
CA ASN A 326 15.01 -13.42 -10.61
C ASN A 326 14.52 -14.33 -9.47
N GLN A 327 15.39 -15.25 -9.04
CA GLN A 327 15.08 -16.16 -7.92
C GLN A 327 13.83 -17.02 -8.20
N ASN A 328 13.88 -17.77 -9.30
CA ASN A 328 12.91 -18.78 -9.70
C ASN A 328 13.61 -20.14 -9.96
N GLN A 329 12.93 -21.07 -10.59
CA GLN A 329 13.45 -22.41 -10.89
C GLN A 329 13.44 -22.68 -12.41
N LEU A 330 13.56 -21.62 -13.24
CA LEU A 330 13.51 -21.73 -14.69
C LEU A 330 14.69 -22.52 -15.22
N THR A 331 14.43 -23.57 -16.01
CA THR A 331 15.46 -24.39 -16.66
C THR A 331 15.74 -23.97 -18.10
N SER A 332 14.78 -23.31 -18.75
CA SER A 332 14.87 -22.78 -20.12
C SER A 332 13.91 -21.60 -20.31
N LEU A 333 14.09 -20.86 -21.40
CA LEU A 333 13.16 -19.85 -21.89
C LEU A 333 12.51 -20.34 -23.18
N PRO A 334 11.22 -20.04 -23.45
CA PRO A 334 10.61 -20.31 -24.74
C PRO A 334 11.20 -19.42 -25.83
N ALA A 335 11.27 -19.91 -27.06
CA ALA A 335 11.75 -19.14 -28.22
C ALA A 335 10.91 -17.85 -28.43
N GLU A 336 9.64 -17.89 -28.07
CA GLU A 336 8.70 -16.77 -28.15
C GLU A 336 9.13 -15.56 -27.31
N ILE A 337 10.06 -15.70 -26.38
CA ILE A 337 10.64 -14.57 -25.63
C ILE A 337 11.19 -13.50 -26.60
N GLY A 338 11.73 -13.91 -27.75
CA GLY A 338 12.25 -13.00 -28.78
C GLY A 338 11.19 -12.07 -29.41
N ARG A 339 9.90 -12.38 -29.26
CA ARG A 339 8.80 -11.54 -29.76
C ARG A 339 8.56 -10.28 -28.92
N LEU A 340 9.15 -10.18 -27.73
CA LEU A 340 9.03 -9.02 -26.84
C LEU A 340 9.86 -7.83 -27.34
N SER A 341 9.50 -7.28 -28.48
CA SER A 341 10.29 -6.28 -29.20
C SER A 341 10.51 -4.96 -28.47
N LYS A 342 9.72 -4.65 -27.43
CA LYS A 342 9.85 -3.46 -26.58
C LYS A 342 10.57 -3.71 -25.26
N LEU A 343 11.00 -4.95 -25.01
CA LEU A 343 11.65 -5.31 -23.75
C LEU A 343 12.99 -4.58 -23.61
N GLN A 344 13.15 -3.91 -22.49
CA GLN A 344 14.34 -3.13 -22.14
C GLN A 344 15.11 -3.77 -20.97
N TRP A 345 14.37 -4.40 -20.07
CA TRP A 345 14.91 -5.02 -18.86
C TRP A 345 14.47 -6.47 -18.77
N LEU A 346 15.45 -7.38 -18.59
CA LEU A 346 15.20 -8.80 -18.39
C LEU A 346 16.05 -9.32 -17.22
N GLY A 347 15.38 -9.60 -16.10
CA GLY A 347 15.97 -10.17 -14.89
C GLY A 347 15.75 -11.68 -14.84
N LEU A 348 16.82 -12.46 -14.87
CA LEU A 348 16.81 -13.93 -14.85
C LEU A 348 17.85 -14.51 -13.88
N SER A 349 18.43 -13.67 -13.02
CA SER A 349 19.44 -14.12 -12.05
C SER A 349 18.85 -15.11 -11.04
N GLN A 350 19.69 -16.02 -10.54
CA GLN A 350 19.28 -17.04 -9.56
C GLN A 350 18.16 -17.95 -10.10
N ASN A 351 18.43 -18.58 -11.23
CA ASN A 351 17.61 -19.61 -11.86
C ASN A 351 18.43 -20.86 -12.15
N GLN A 352 17.91 -21.76 -12.96
CA GLN A 352 18.59 -23.04 -13.34
C GLN A 352 18.80 -23.13 -14.86
N LEU A 353 18.95 -21.97 -15.55
CA LEU A 353 19.08 -21.89 -16.99
C LEU A 353 20.40 -22.55 -17.43
N THR A 354 20.32 -23.50 -18.36
CA THR A 354 21.49 -24.16 -18.94
C THR A 354 21.91 -23.56 -20.28
N ALA A 355 20.98 -22.91 -20.98
CA ALA A 355 21.20 -22.22 -22.25
C ALA A 355 20.15 -21.10 -22.44
N LEU A 356 20.44 -20.17 -23.34
CA LEU A 356 19.49 -19.18 -23.86
C LEU A 356 19.04 -19.57 -25.26
N PRO A 357 17.78 -19.35 -25.66
CA PRO A 357 17.37 -19.55 -27.04
C PRO A 357 18.02 -18.52 -27.97
N ALA A 358 18.25 -18.88 -29.23
CA ALA A 358 18.82 -17.97 -30.22
C ALA A 358 17.97 -16.71 -30.43
N GLU A 359 16.67 -16.86 -30.26
CA GLU A 359 15.67 -15.78 -30.37
C GLU A 359 15.88 -14.66 -29.34
N ILE A 360 16.71 -14.87 -28.32
CA ILE A 360 17.11 -13.79 -27.39
C ILE A 360 17.69 -12.59 -28.16
N GLY A 361 18.39 -12.85 -29.27
CA GLY A 361 18.97 -11.80 -30.13
C GLY A 361 17.93 -10.90 -30.79
N GLN A 362 16.66 -11.30 -30.85
CA GLN A 362 15.57 -10.50 -31.42
C GLN A 362 15.08 -9.38 -30.51
N LEU A 363 15.50 -9.36 -29.24
CA LEU A 363 15.14 -8.34 -28.25
C LEU A 363 15.85 -7.01 -28.55
N SER A 364 15.50 -6.36 -29.64
CA SER A 364 16.22 -5.21 -30.23
C SER A 364 16.30 -3.97 -29.31
N GLN A 365 15.44 -3.86 -28.30
CA GLN A 365 15.43 -2.74 -27.35
C GLN A 365 16.05 -3.09 -25.99
N LEU A 366 16.55 -4.32 -25.81
CA LEU A 366 17.07 -4.78 -24.52
C LEU A 366 18.33 -4.00 -24.13
N GLN A 367 18.30 -3.40 -22.93
CA GLN A 367 19.37 -2.60 -22.36
C GLN A 367 20.05 -3.29 -21.17
N TRP A 368 19.30 -4.00 -20.39
CA TRP A 368 19.77 -4.68 -19.17
C TRP A 368 19.38 -6.14 -19.19
N LEU A 369 20.38 -7.03 -19.10
CA LEU A 369 20.21 -8.48 -19.06
C LEU A 369 20.98 -9.05 -17.86
N TYR A 370 20.24 -9.58 -16.90
CA TYR A 370 20.77 -10.16 -15.67
C TYR A 370 20.60 -11.66 -15.69
N LEU A 371 21.70 -12.40 -15.66
CA LEU A 371 21.78 -13.86 -15.79
C LEU A 371 22.69 -14.50 -14.74
N SER A 372 23.10 -13.73 -13.71
CA SER A 372 23.98 -14.26 -12.66
C SER A 372 23.36 -15.43 -11.91
N GLN A 373 24.20 -16.32 -11.40
CA GLN A 373 23.77 -17.49 -10.61
C GLN A 373 22.79 -18.38 -11.41
N ASN A 374 23.26 -18.85 -12.57
CA ASN A 374 22.61 -19.84 -13.42
C ASN A 374 23.57 -21.00 -13.74
N GLN A 375 23.21 -21.84 -14.67
CA GLN A 375 24.03 -23.00 -15.09
C GLN A 375 24.43 -22.89 -16.58
N LEU A 376 24.56 -21.67 -17.11
CA LEU A 376 24.86 -21.42 -18.51
C LEU A 376 26.26 -21.92 -18.85
N THR A 377 26.36 -22.81 -19.84
CA THR A 377 27.65 -23.35 -20.34
C THR A 377 28.18 -22.57 -21.53
N SER A 378 27.30 -21.91 -22.28
CA SER A 378 27.61 -21.05 -23.44
C SER A 378 26.52 -19.99 -23.64
N LEU A 379 26.82 -19.01 -24.45
CA LEU A 379 25.86 -18.03 -24.96
C LEU A 379 25.64 -18.25 -26.45
N PRO A 380 24.43 -18.04 -26.98
CA PRO A 380 24.18 -18.07 -28.43
C PRO A 380 24.91 -16.92 -29.14
N THR A 381 25.36 -17.12 -30.37
CA THR A 381 26.00 -16.08 -31.17
C THR A 381 25.11 -14.88 -31.42
N GLU A 382 23.80 -15.12 -31.45
CA GLU A 382 22.74 -14.11 -31.61
C GLU A 382 22.71 -13.06 -30.48
N ILE A 383 23.40 -13.34 -29.35
CA ILE A 383 23.56 -12.33 -28.28
C ILE A 383 24.20 -11.04 -28.83
N GLY A 384 25.03 -11.14 -29.87
CA GLY A 384 25.66 -9.99 -30.56
C GLY A 384 24.67 -9.08 -31.31
N GLN A 385 23.43 -9.53 -31.51
CA GLN A 385 22.38 -8.74 -32.17
C GLN A 385 21.70 -7.75 -31.22
N LEU A 386 21.92 -7.84 -29.90
CA LEU A 386 21.34 -6.95 -28.88
C LEU A 386 21.97 -5.55 -28.92
N SER A 387 21.74 -4.81 -29.99
CA SER A 387 22.40 -3.54 -30.31
C SER A 387 22.22 -2.43 -29.26
N GLN A 388 21.20 -2.52 -28.41
CA GLN A 388 20.92 -1.55 -27.34
C GLN A 388 21.47 -1.99 -25.98
N LEU A 389 22.07 -3.19 -25.87
CA LEU A 389 22.51 -3.75 -24.59
C LEU A 389 23.63 -2.90 -23.99
N GLN A 390 23.42 -2.46 -22.75
CA GLN A 390 24.34 -1.62 -21.97
C GLN A 390 24.97 -2.40 -20.81
N TRP A 391 24.23 -3.32 -20.22
CA TRP A 391 24.66 -4.14 -19.09
C TRP A 391 24.34 -5.61 -19.33
N LEU A 392 25.35 -6.46 -19.20
CA LEU A 392 25.25 -7.91 -19.25
C LEU A 392 25.91 -8.50 -18.00
N GLU A 393 25.12 -9.14 -17.15
CA GLU A 393 25.58 -9.74 -15.92
C GLU A 393 25.48 -11.27 -16.00
N LEU A 394 26.63 -11.94 -15.89
CA LEU A 394 26.79 -13.39 -16.07
C LEU A 394 27.61 -14.06 -14.96
N ASN A 395 27.75 -13.36 -13.80
CA ASN A 395 28.51 -13.90 -12.68
C ASN A 395 27.96 -15.28 -12.24
N GLN A 396 28.83 -16.12 -11.72
CA GLN A 396 28.43 -17.42 -11.15
C GLN A 396 27.61 -18.27 -12.13
N ASN A 397 28.23 -18.55 -13.28
CA ASN A 397 27.74 -19.48 -14.30
C ASN A 397 28.80 -20.55 -14.62
N GLN A 398 28.60 -21.34 -15.66
CA GLN A 398 29.51 -22.42 -16.09
C GLN A 398 30.10 -22.12 -17.49
N LEU A 399 30.23 -20.85 -17.84
CA LEU A 399 30.73 -20.43 -19.15
C LEU A 399 32.20 -20.81 -19.31
N THR A 400 32.52 -21.53 -20.36
CA THR A 400 33.91 -21.91 -20.71
C THR A 400 34.53 -20.99 -21.73
N ALA A 401 33.71 -20.29 -22.54
CA ALA A 401 34.11 -19.32 -23.55
C ALA A 401 33.00 -18.28 -23.77
N LEU A 402 33.33 -17.16 -24.38
CA LEU A 402 32.38 -16.14 -24.84
C LEU A 402 32.34 -16.15 -26.38
N PRO A 403 31.16 -16.01 -27.01
CA PRO A 403 31.08 -15.83 -28.44
C PRO A 403 31.73 -14.49 -28.86
N ALA A 404 32.46 -14.51 -30.00
CA ALA A 404 33.15 -13.33 -30.51
C ALA A 404 32.17 -12.14 -30.78
N GLU A 405 30.93 -12.46 -31.03
CA GLU A 405 29.83 -11.56 -31.33
C GLU A 405 29.51 -10.57 -30.17
N ILE A 406 29.92 -10.91 -28.95
CA ILE A 406 29.87 -9.94 -27.82
C ILE A 406 30.67 -8.68 -28.16
N GLY A 407 31.73 -8.80 -28.96
CA GLY A 407 32.50 -7.67 -29.44
C GLY A 407 31.70 -6.68 -30.32
N GLN A 408 30.59 -7.11 -30.89
CA GLN A 408 29.71 -6.29 -31.73
C GLN A 408 28.76 -5.38 -30.92
N LEU A 409 28.58 -5.63 -29.62
CA LEU A 409 27.69 -4.89 -28.72
C LEU A 409 28.26 -3.49 -28.43
N SER A 410 28.09 -2.55 -29.35
CA SER A 410 28.72 -1.21 -29.30
C SER A 410 28.34 -0.40 -28.07
N LYS A 411 27.11 -0.57 -27.53
CA LYS A 411 26.58 0.13 -26.35
C LYS A 411 26.88 -0.58 -25.03
N LEU A 412 27.44 -1.80 -25.06
CA LEU A 412 27.75 -2.54 -23.84
C LEU A 412 28.87 -1.84 -23.07
N THR A 413 28.53 -1.31 -21.91
CA THR A 413 29.45 -0.61 -21.00
C THR A 413 29.84 -1.46 -19.80
N LYS A 414 28.99 -2.40 -19.39
CA LYS A 414 29.23 -3.25 -18.24
C LYS A 414 29.02 -4.73 -18.60
N LEU A 415 30.10 -5.52 -18.44
CA LEU A 415 30.11 -6.96 -18.61
C LEU A 415 30.68 -7.60 -17.35
N GLU A 416 29.86 -8.38 -16.63
CA GLU A 416 30.26 -9.07 -15.41
C GLU A 416 30.32 -10.58 -15.65
N LEU A 417 31.48 -11.21 -15.35
CA LEU A 417 31.80 -12.59 -15.68
C LEU A 417 32.43 -13.35 -14.51
N ALA A 418 32.47 -12.76 -13.31
CA ALA A 418 33.13 -13.38 -12.16
C ALA A 418 32.58 -14.78 -11.88
N GLU A 419 33.45 -15.66 -11.38
CA GLU A 419 33.09 -17.03 -11.01
C GLU A 419 32.50 -17.85 -12.19
N ASN A 420 33.15 -17.76 -13.38
CA ASN A 420 32.96 -18.63 -14.54
C ASN A 420 34.27 -19.34 -14.87
N PRO A 421 34.23 -20.60 -15.31
CA PRO A 421 35.43 -21.34 -15.69
C PRO A 421 35.96 -20.98 -17.08
N LEU A 422 36.01 -19.69 -17.41
CA LEU A 422 36.45 -19.18 -18.70
C LEU A 422 37.93 -19.54 -18.97
N LYS A 423 38.19 -20.27 -20.05
CA LYS A 423 39.52 -20.67 -20.45
C LYS A 423 40.17 -19.74 -21.44
N ASP A 424 39.34 -19.12 -22.31
CA ASP A 424 39.79 -18.22 -23.34
C ASP A 424 38.77 -17.10 -23.55
N ILE A 425 39.23 -15.84 -23.50
CA ILE A 425 38.46 -14.64 -23.79
C ILE A 425 39.19 -13.89 -24.91
N ALA A 426 38.51 -13.63 -26.02
CA ALA A 426 39.08 -12.89 -27.13
C ALA A 426 39.73 -11.59 -26.63
N GLU A 427 40.97 -11.32 -27.06
CA GLU A 427 41.80 -10.21 -26.57
C GLU A 427 41.09 -8.86 -26.67
N LYS A 428 40.31 -8.61 -27.73
CA LYS A 428 39.50 -7.40 -27.90
C LYS A 428 38.45 -7.21 -26.79
N ILE A 429 37.85 -8.30 -26.32
CA ILE A 429 36.85 -8.28 -25.23
C ILE A 429 37.56 -8.01 -23.91
N ARG A 430 38.65 -8.68 -23.66
CA ARG A 430 39.49 -8.52 -22.47
C ARG A 430 39.97 -7.07 -22.31
N GLN A 431 40.50 -6.46 -23.37
CA GLN A 431 40.95 -5.07 -23.35
C GLN A 431 39.82 -4.08 -23.14
N ARG A 432 38.67 -4.29 -23.81
CA ARG A 432 37.53 -3.39 -23.73
C ARG A 432 36.89 -3.33 -22.33
N PHE A 433 36.77 -4.46 -21.66
CA PHE A 433 36.11 -4.57 -20.37
C PHE A 433 37.08 -4.73 -19.19
N ARG A 434 38.41 -4.68 -19.46
CA ARG A 434 39.48 -4.84 -18.43
C ARG A 434 39.30 -6.11 -17.60
N LEU A 435 39.03 -7.23 -18.26
CA LEU A 435 38.81 -8.56 -17.67
C LEU A 435 40.10 -9.26 -17.35
#